data_89a5014b91f38097ad9c143e2d8b7d82
#
_entry.id   89a5014b91f38097ad9c143e2d8b7d82
#
_cell.length_a   1.000
_cell.length_b   1.000
_cell.length_c   1.000
_cell.angle_alpha   90.00
_cell.angle_beta   90.00
_cell.angle_gamma   90.00
#
_symmetry.space_group_name_H-M   'P 1'
#
loop_
_entity.id
_entity.type
_entity.pdbx_description
1 polymer ?
#
loop_
_entity_poly.entity_id
_entity_poly.type
_entity_poly.pdbx_seq_one_letter_code
_entity_poly.pdbx_strand_id
1 'polypeptide(L)'
;ALSSVKEEIRSQVQEKTFQIFIESMYKKKTWDRFTIDENYSAELFDANYIPTLGSLSAGEKLFLALSFISALKDITGYKFPLVIDTPLGRVSAKPRYLLSKALPKFLPDEQVLFLATDTEFISPLTDWDKDDPNGEGLPEMSFAQLLEKSIKMNYWSIRHAIDAETATIQNYIPSWEKKHAA
;
A
#
# COMPACT_ATOMS: atom_id res chain seq x y z
N ALA A 1 15.37 -12.83 -30.29
CA ALA A 1 14.98 -13.71 -29.16
C ALA A 1 14.95 -12.97 -27.82
N LEU A 2 16.07 -12.42 -27.30
CA LEU A 2 16.10 -11.78 -25.98
C LEU A 2 15.28 -10.47 -25.93
N SER A 3 15.33 -9.67 -26.99
CA SER A 3 14.56 -8.42 -27.12
C SER A 3 13.05 -8.71 -27.10
N SER A 4 12.59 -9.73 -27.80
CA SER A 4 11.19 -10.12 -27.84
C SER A 4 10.67 -10.56 -26.47
N VAL A 5 11.48 -11.31 -25.70
CA VAL A 5 11.11 -11.74 -24.34
C VAL A 5 11.02 -10.54 -23.38
N LYS A 6 11.94 -9.59 -23.47
CA LYS A 6 11.89 -8.37 -22.64
C LYS A 6 10.65 -7.54 -22.94
N GLU A 7 10.28 -7.39 -24.20
CA GLU A 7 9.10 -6.64 -24.61
C GLU A 7 7.81 -7.32 -24.13
N GLU A 8 7.75 -8.64 -24.24
CA GLU A 8 6.62 -9.43 -23.75
C GLU A 8 6.45 -9.28 -22.24
N ILE A 9 7.51 -9.45 -21.45
CA ILE A 9 7.45 -9.26 -19.98
C ILE A 9 7.04 -7.85 -19.65
N ARG A 10 7.61 -6.83 -20.30
CA ARG A 10 7.25 -5.42 -20.08
C ARG A 10 5.77 -5.17 -20.32
N SER A 11 5.23 -5.68 -21.45
CA SER A 11 3.82 -5.54 -21.77
C SER A 11 2.91 -6.24 -20.74
N GLN A 12 3.27 -7.44 -20.31
CA GLN A 12 2.52 -8.16 -19.29
C GLN A 12 2.53 -7.43 -17.94
N VAL A 13 3.69 -6.90 -17.51
CA VAL A 13 3.82 -6.10 -16.27
C VAL A 13 2.98 -4.83 -16.35
N GLN A 14 3.03 -4.13 -17.48
CA GLN A 14 2.26 -2.92 -17.74
C GLN A 14 0.75 -3.17 -17.61
N GLU A 15 0.23 -4.16 -18.32
CA GLU A 15 -1.19 -4.51 -18.32
C GLU A 15 -1.65 -4.96 -16.93
N LYS A 16 -0.91 -5.87 -16.31
CA LYS A 16 -1.23 -6.40 -14.98
C LYS A 16 -1.19 -5.30 -13.90
N THR A 17 -0.20 -4.40 -13.96
CA THR A 17 -0.11 -3.25 -13.05
C THR A 17 -1.36 -2.39 -13.14
N PHE A 18 -1.77 -2.04 -14.36
CA PHE A 18 -2.95 -1.21 -14.56
C PHE A 18 -4.22 -1.90 -14.05
N GLN A 19 -4.40 -3.18 -14.36
CA GLN A 19 -5.54 -3.96 -13.90
C GLN A 19 -5.64 -3.95 -12.36
N ILE A 20 -4.56 -4.29 -11.66
CA ILE A 20 -4.54 -4.32 -10.18
C ILE A 20 -4.80 -2.92 -9.61
N PHE A 21 -4.19 -1.89 -10.19
CA PHE A 21 -4.37 -0.50 -9.76
C PHE A 21 -5.82 -0.07 -9.87
N ILE A 22 -6.46 -0.25 -11.02
CA ILE A 22 -7.87 0.15 -11.25
C ILE A 22 -8.84 -0.64 -10.35
N GLU A 23 -8.62 -1.93 -10.14
CA GLU A 23 -9.45 -2.74 -9.25
C GLU A 23 -9.41 -2.26 -7.80
N SER A 24 -8.27 -1.70 -7.39
CA SER A 24 -8.02 -1.25 -6.02
C SER A 24 -8.48 0.18 -5.75
N MET A 25 -8.69 0.96 -6.82
CA MET A 25 -9.03 2.38 -6.70
C MET A 25 -10.53 2.62 -6.67
N TYR A 26 -10.94 3.63 -5.89
CA TYR A 26 -12.34 4.08 -5.84
C TYR A 26 -12.74 4.95 -7.04
N LYS A 27 -11.77 5.57 -7.74
CA LYS A 27 -11.96 6.42 -8.92
C LYS A 27 -11.67 5.66 -10.22
N LYS A 28 -12.33 4.52 -10.43
CA LYS A 28 -12.03 3.59 -11.54
C LYS A 28 -12.08 4.20 -12.95
N LYS A 29 -12.83 5.27 -13.16
CA LYS A 29 -13.02 5.90 -14.48
C LYS A 29 -12.06 7.07 -14.75
N THR A 30 -11.16 7.38 -13.85
CA THR A 30 -10.26 8.54 -13.99
C THR A 30 -9.11 8.23 -14.94
N TRP A 31 -8.63 7.00 -14.93
CA TRP A 31 -7.46 6.57 -15.70
C TRP A 31 -7.85 5.57 -16.77
N ASP A 32 -7.18 5.64 -17.92
CA ASP A 32 -7.41 4.80 -19.08
C ASP A 32 -6.34 3.73 -19.27
N ARG A 33 -5.07 4.11 -19.08
CA ARG A 33 -3.95 3.18 -19.26
C ARG A 33 -2.71 3.56 -18.47
N PHE A 34 -1.90 2.55 -18.18
CA PHE A 34 -0.55 2.67 -17.67
C PHE A 34 0.43 2.16 -18.72
N THR A 35 1.54 2.83 -18.94
CA THR A 35 2.56 2.45 -19.92
C THR A 35 3.94 2.40 -19.30
N ILE A 36 4.77 1.50 -19.82
CA ILE A 36 6.20 1.42 -19.53
C ILE A 36 6.92 1.43 -20.88
N ASP A 37 7.72 2.45 -21.14
CA ASP A 37 8.45 2.59 -22.40
C ASP A 37 9.69 1.68 -22.49
N GLU A 38 10.43 1.76 -23.61
CA GLU A 38 11.65 0.97 -23.85
C GLU A 38 12.80 1.34 -22.90
N ASN A 39 12.77 2.53 -22.31
CA ASN A 39 13.73 3.01 -21.30
C ASN A 39 13.26 2.69 -19.87
N TYR A 40 12.17 1.92 -19.72
CA TYR A 40 11.53 1.61 -18.44
C TYR A 40 10.98 2.84 -17.71
N SER A 41 10.68 3.92 -18.43
CA SER A 41 9.93 5.06 -17.87
C SER A 41 8.46 4.72 -17.83
N ALA A 42 7.84 4.96 -16.67
CA ALA A 42 6.43 4.70 -16.46
C ALA A 42 5.59 5.95 -16.60
N GLU A 43 4.40 5.83 -17.18
CA GLU A 43 3.41 6.90 -17.23
C GLU A 43 1.99 6.36 -17.08
N LEU A 44 1.12 7.15 -16.46
CA LEU A 44 -0.30 6.88 -16.29
C LEU A 44 -1.11 7.95 -17.03
N PHE A 45 -2.08 7.53 -17.83
CA PHE A 45 -2.88 8.45 -18.64
C PHE A 45 -4.34 8.42 -18.21
N ASP A 46 -4.99 9.58 -18.29
CA ASP A 46 -6.44 9.68 -18.17
C ASP A 46 -7.16 9.30 -19.49
N ALA A 47 -8.50 9.37 -19.47
CA ALA A 47 -9.33 9.08 -20.64
C ALA A 47 -9.13 10.05 -21.82
N ASN A 48 -8.49 11.19 -21.61
CA ASN A 48 -8.15 12.17 -22.63
C ASN A 48 -6.69 12.04 -23.11
N TYR A 49 -6.00 10.97 -22.72
CA TYR A 49 -4.59 10.72 -23.02
C TYR A 49 -3.63 11.75 -22.41
N ILE A 50 -4.04 12.40 -21.32
CA ILE A 50 -3.19 13.35 -20.61
C ILE A 50 -2.34 12.60 -19.59
N PRO A 51 -1.00 12.79 -19.54
CA PRO A 51 -0.15 12.20 -18.53
C PRO A 51 -0.53 12.68 -17.12
N THR A 52 -0.75 11.76 -16.19
CA THR A 52 -1.25 12.06 -14.85
C THR A 52 -0.37 11.56 -13.71
N LEU A 53 0.69 10.81 -13.99
CA LEU A 53 1.56 10.23 -12.96
C LEU A 53 2.11 11.30 -12.00
N GLY A 54 2.48 12.45 -12.51
CA GLY A 54 2.99 13.57 -11.71
C GLY A 54 1.96 14.17 -10.76
N SER A 55 0.68 14.15 -11.14
CA SER A 55 -0.44 14.76 -10.40
C SER A 55 -1.11 13.82 -9.40
N LEU A 56 -0.70 12.56 -9.32
CA LEU A 56 -1.25 11.59 -8.36
C LEU A 56 -1.01 12.06 -6.92
N SER A 57 -2.01 11.89 -6.08
CA SER A 57 -1.87 12.02 -4.63
C SER A 57 -0.90 10.99 -4.06
N ALA A 58 -0.41 11.20 -2.84
CA ALA A 58 0.49 10.26 -2.17
C ALA A 58 -0.12 8.84 -2.05
N GLY A 59 -1.42 8.76 -1.75
CA GLY A 59 -2.14 7.48 -1.68
C GLY A 59 -2.23 6.79 -3.04
N GLU A 60 -2.56 7.52 -4.10
CA GLU A 60 -2.62 6.99 -5.47
C GLU A 60 -1.26 6.49 -5.95
N LYS A 61 -0.17 7.24 -5.66
CA LYS A 61 1.20 6.80 -5.95
C LYS A 61 1.56 5.50 -5.21
N LEU A 62 1.19 5.41 -3.94
CA LEU A 62 1.42 4.20 -3.15
C LEU A 62 0.67 2.98 -3.73
N PHE A 63 -0.61 3.15 -4.09
CA PHE A 63 -1.39 2.08 -4.74
C PHE A 63 -0.78 1.64 -6.06
N LEU A 64 -0.36 2.59 -6.90
CA LEU A 64 0.29 2.27 -8.18
C LEU A 64 1.60 1.50 -7.98
N ALA A 65 2.44 1.93 -7.03
CA ALA A 65 3.70 1.26 -6.72
C ALA A 65 3.48 -0.17 -6.21
N LEU A 66 2.51 -0.38 -5.31
CA LEU A 66 2.16 -1.72 -4.82
C LEU A 66 1.56 -2.60 -5.92
N SER A 67 0.76 -2.02 -6.81
CA SER A 67 0.22 -2.73 -7.99
C SER A 67 1.32 -3.18 -8.93
N PHE A 68 2.33 -2.33 -9.15
CA PHE A 68 3.50 -2.67 -9.96
C PHE A 68 4.32 -3.80 -9.34
N ILE A 69 4.60 -3.72 -8.04
CA ILE A 69 5.33 -4.78 -7.31
C ILE A 69 4.57 -6.10 -7.37
N SER A 70 3.25 -6.06 -7.16
CA SER A 70 2.39 -7.25 -7.25
C SER A 70 2.40 -7.86 -8.65
N ALA A 71 2.27 -7.03 -9.70
CA ALA A 71 2.32 -7.47 -11.08
C ALA A 71 3.67 -8.10 -11.44
N LEU A 72 4.76 -7.45 -11.03
CA LEU A 72 6.11 -7.94 -11.28
C LEU A 72 6.34 -9.31 -10.64
N LYS A 73 5.90 -9.48 -9.39
CA LYS A 73 5.96 -10.73 -8.66
C LYS A 73 5.14 -11.83 -9.35
N ASP A 74 3.90 -11.54 -9.71
CA ASP A 74 3.00 -12.51 -10.37
C ASP A 74 3.58 -13.01 -11.68
N ILE A 75 4.22 -12.13 -12.45
CA ILE A 75 4.77 -12.47 -13.77
C ILE A 75 6.11 -13.19 -13.66
N THR A 76 6.97 -12.77 -12.73
CA THR A 76 8.31 -13.34 -12.58
C THR A 76 8.35 -14.58 -11.68
N GLY A 77 7.35 -14.76 -10.82
CA GLY A 77 7.31 -15.83 -9.82
C GLY A 77 8.31 -15.65 -8.66
N TYR A 78 9.05 -14.53 -8.62
CA TYR A 78 9.99 -14.25 -7.54
C TYR A 78 9.27 -13.89 -6.25
N LYS A 79 9.69 -14.52 -5.14
CA LYS A 79 9.28 -14.16 -3.77
C LYS A 79 10.41 -13.43 -3.08
N PHE A 80 10.11 -12.27 -2.54
CA PHE A 80 11.07 -11.46 -1.79
C PHE A 80 10.36 -10.73 -0.64
N PRO A 81 11.03 -10.54 0.50
CA PRO A 81 10.47 -9.72 1.57
C PRO A 81 10.34 -8.27 1.12
N LEU A 82 9.22 -7.65 1.44
CA LEU A 82 8.97 -6.24 1.13
C LEU A 82 9.16 -5.39 2.38
N VAL A 83 9.99 -4.37 2.30
CA VAL A 83 10.14 -3.35 3.34
C VAL A 83 9.46 -2.07 2.87
N ILE A 84 8.51 -1.58 3.65
CA ILE A 84 7.75 -0.37 3.34
C ILE A 84 7.98 0.63 4.46
N ASP A 85 8.67 1.72 4.14
CA ASP A 85 9.01 2.76 5.10
C ASP A 85 8.02 3.93 5.02
N THR A 86 7.41 4.29 6.15
CA THR A 86 6.47 5.40 6.36
C THR A 86 5.43 5.57 5.23
N PRO A 87 4.72 4.50 4.82
CA PRO A 87 3.87 4.55 3.62
C PRO A 87 2.63 5.40 3.81
N LEU A 88 2.22 5.66 5.05
CA LEU A 88 0.93 6.27 5.36
C LEU A 88 1.01 7.72 5.80
N GLY A 89 2.21 8.29 5.98
CA GLY A 89 2.42 9.62 6.57
C GLY A 89 1.75 10.79 5.83
N ARG A 90 1.44 10.60 4.54
CA ARG A 90 0.76 11.61 3.71
C ARG A 90 -0.53 11.07 3.07
N VAL A 91 -1.08 10.01 3.63
CA VAL A 91 -2.25 9.32 3.11
C VAL A 91 -3.42 9.56 4.05
N SER A 92 -4.52 10.12 3.56
CA SER A 92 -5.75 10.37 4.34
C SER A 92 -6.47 9.06 4.71
N ALA A 93 -7.45 9.13 5.60
CA ALA A 93 -8.14 7.97 6.17
C ALA A 93 -8.76 7.05 5.12
N LYS A 94 -9.47 7.60 4.12
CA LYS A 94 -10.14 6.78 3.09
C LYS A 94 -9.18 5.91 2.27
N PRO A 95 -8.09 6.44 1.69
CA PRO A 95 -7.08 5.61 1.06
C PRO A 95 -6.40 4.62 2.02
N ARG A 96 -6.14 4.97 3.29
CA ARG A 96 -5.61 4.02 4.28
C ARG A 96 -6.57 2.84 4.48
N TYR A 97 -7.86 3.12 4.62
CA TYR A 97 -8.88 2.07 4.72
C TYR A 97 -8.89 1.16 3.49
N LEU A 98 -8.88 1.74 2.28
CA LEU A 98 -8.85 0.96 1.05
C LEU A 98 -7.57 0.12 0.95
N LEU A 99 -6.43 0.67 1.35
CA LEU A 99 -5.16 -0.04 1.37
C LEU A 99 -5.19 -1.22 2.34
N SER A 100 -5.80 -1.08 3.52
CA SER A 100 -5.94 -2.20 4.47
C SER A 100 -6.71 -3.38 3.88
N LYS A 101 -7.62 -3.13 2.94
CA LYS A 101 -8.37 -4.16 2.22
C LYS A 101 -7.62 -4.74 1.01
N ALA A 102 -6.83 -3.91 0.35
CA ALA A 102 -6.12 -4.28 -0.87
C ALA A 102 -4.81 -5.00 -0.59
N LEU A 103 -4.06 -4.57 0.43
CA LEU A 103 -2.73 -5.07 0.73
C LEU A 103 -2.65 -6.60 0.91
N PRO A 104 -3.56 -7.27 1.64
CA PRO A 104 -3.56 -8.73 1.76
C PRO A 104 -3.76 -9.45 0.42
N LYS A 105 -4.40 -8.79 -0.55
CA LYS A 105 -4.63 -9.32 -1.89
C LYS A 105 -3.44 -9.10 -2.82
N PHE A 106 -2.72 -7.99 -2.64
CA PHE A 106 -1.52 -7.68 -3.43
C PHE A 106 -0.34 -8.58 -3.10
N LEU A 107 -0.23 -8.96 -1.83
CA LEU A 107 0.93 -9.65 -1.29
C LEU A 107 0.51 -10.84 -0.40
N PRO A 108 -0.25 -11.82 -0.95
CA PRO A 108 -0.91 -12.85 -0.14
C PRO A 108 0.08 -13.76 0.62
N ASP A 109 1.25 -14.02 0.06
CA ASP A 109 2.23 -14.99 0.59
C ASP A 109 3.58 -14.35 0.92
N GLU A 110 3.61 -13.03 1.09
CA GLU A 110 4.86 -12.30 1.28
C GLU A 110 5.07 -11.89 2.73
N GLN A 111 6.33 -11.90 3.13
CA GLN A 111 6.74 -11.23 4.35
C GLN A 111 6.82 -9.72 4.10
N VAL A 112 6.00 -8.95 4.80
CA VAL A 112 5.99 -7.49 4.70
C VAL A 112 6.45 -6.90 6.04
N LEU A 113 7.46 -6.05 5.98
CA LEU A 113 7.94 -5.26 7.11
C LEU A 113 7.51 -3.81 6.92
N PHE A 114 6.62 -3.34 7.80
CA PHE A 114 6.24 -1.93 7.87
C PHE A 114 7.11 -1.19 8.89
N LEU A 115 7.78 -0.14 8.44
CA LEU A 115 8.39 0.85 9.31
C LEU A 115 7.44 2.04 9.36
N ALA A 116 6.84 2.31 10.50
CA ALA A 116 5.80 3.33 10.61
C ALA A 116 5.82 4.00 11.99
N THR A 117 5.29 5.20 12.05
CA THR A 117 5.06 5.90 13.32
C THR A 117 3.74 5.45 13.95
N ASP A 118 3.57 5.71 15.25
CA ASP A 118 2.34 5.41 15.98
C ASP A 118 1.12 6.10 15.34
N THR A 119 1.28 7.35 14.93
CA THR A 119 0.20 8.13 14.30
C THR A 119 -0.24 7.59 12.94
N GLU A 120 0.66 6.95 12.22
CA GLU A 120 0.35 6.37 10.92
C GLU A 120 -0.36 5.03 11.03
N PHE A 121 0.06 4.21 11.98
CA PHE A 121 -0.22 2.78 11.96
C PHE A 121 -1.20 2.33 13.04
N ILE A 122 -1.01 2.79 14.28
CA ILE A 122 -1.81 2.34 15.43
C ILE A 122 -2.83 3.38 15.93
N SER A 123 -2.75 4.64 15.48
CA SER A 123 -3.78 5.63 15.80
C SER A 123 -5.06 5.38 15.00
N PRO A 124 -6.25 5.63 15.58
CA PRO A 124 -7.51 5.53 14.86
C PRO A 124 -7.56 6.45 13.63
N LEU A 125 -8.27 6.02 12.60
CA LEU A 125 -8.54 6.84 11.43
C LEU A 125 -9.62 7.86 11.74
N THR A 126 -9.24 9.11 12.05
CA THR A 126 -10.14 10.16 12.55
C THR A 126 -10.48 11.23 11.52
N ASP A 127 -9.72 11.32 10.44
CA ASP A 127 -9.87 12.32 9.38
C ASP A 127 -10.85 11.88 8.25
N TRP A 128 -11.79 11.00 8.62
CA TRP A 128 -12.84 10.57 7.70
C TRP A 128 -13.94 11.62 7.63
N ASP A 129 -14.32 12.00 6.42
CA ASP A 129 -15.46 12.86 6.19
C ASP A 129 -16.77 12.13 6.57
N LYS A 130 -17.39 12.55 7.68
CA LYS A 130 -18.66 11.99 8.16
C LYS A 130 -19.82 12.27 7.23
N ASP A 131 -19.65 13.26 6.33
CA ASP A 131 -20.66 13.69 5.38
C ASP A 131 -20.53 13.00 4.00
N ASP A 132 -19.60 12.04 3.84
CA ASP A 132 -19.54 11.20 2.63
C ASP A 132 -20.78 10.31 2.56
N PRO A 133 -21.74 10.59 1.64
CA PRO A 133 -23.01 9.84 1.54
C PRO A 133 -22.82 8.34 1.20
N ASN A 134 -21.61 7.93 0.78
CA ASN A 134 -21.24 6.54 0.58
C ASN A 134 -20.35 6.01 1.72
N GLY A 135 -20.11 6.82 2.72
CA GLY A 135 -19.35 6.47 3.92
C GLY A 135 -20.24 5.67 4.85
N GLU A 136 -20.27 4.35 4.71
CA GLU A 136 -20.51 3.49 5.87
C GLU A 136 -19.50 3.93 6.93
N GLY A 137 -19.98 4.52 8.03
CA GLY A 137 -19.11 5.10 9.06
C GLY A 137 -17.96 4.17 9.37
N LEU A 138 -16.73 4.59 9.04
CA LEU A 138 -15.57 3.78 9.35
C LEU A 138 -15.54 3.54 10.85
N PRO A 139 -15.35 2.31 11.26
CA PRO A 139 -15.15 2.04 12.68
C PRO A 139 -13.95 2.87 13.17
N GLU A 140 -14.00 3.35 14.41
CA GLU A 140 -12.87 3.99 15.08
C GLU A 140 -11.71 3.02 15.26
N MET A 141 -11.14 2.57 14.15
CA MET A 141 -10.09 1.57 14.09
C MET A 141 -8.85 2.15 13.44
N SER A 142 -7.70 1.70 13.91
CA SER A 142 -6.43 2.03 13.28
C SER A 142 -6.21 1.22 11.99
N PHE A 143 -5.25 1.65 11.19
CA PHE A 143 -4.83 0.88 10.00
C PHE A 143 -4.38 -0.55 10.38
N ALA A 144 -3.62 -0.68 11.47
CA ALA A 144 -3.18 -1.97 11.98
C ALA A 144 -4.36 -2.90 12.33
N GLN A 145 -5.34 -2.42 13.10
CA GLN A 145 -6.53 -3.20 13.43
C GLN A 145 -7.34 -3.64 12.20
N LEU A 146 -7.35 -2.80 11.15
CA LEU A 146 -8.02 -3.16 9.91
C LEU A 146 -7.26 -4.26 9.16
N LEU A 147 -5.93 -4.23 9.16
CA LEU A 147 -5.11 -5.29 8.56
C LEU A 147 -5.23 -6.62 9.30
N GLU A 148 -5.25 -6.59 10.63
CA GLU A 148 -5.37 -7.80 11.47
C GLU A 148 -6.63 -8.62 11.20
N LYS A 149 -7.66 -8.01 10.61
CA LYS A 149 -8.85 -8.75 10.17
C LYS A 149 -8.57 -9.73 9.04
N SER A 150 -7.46 -9.58 8.35
CA SER A 150 -7.14 -10.36 7.15
C SER A 150 -5.77 -11.04 7.20
N ILE A 151 -4.83 -10.53 8.01
CA ILE A 151 -3.46 -11.05 8.13
C ILE A 151 -3.02 -11.10 9.58
N LYS A 152 -2.12 -12.04 9.89
CA LYS A 152 -1.46 -12.10 11.20
C LYS A 152 -0.31 -11.11 11.23
N MET A 153 -0.23 -10.30 12.27
CA MET A 153 0.82 -9.30 12.45
C MET A 153 1.62 -9.56 13.73
N ASN A 154 2.88 -9.14 13.71
CA ASN A 154 3.75 -9.04 14.88
C ASN A 154 4.25 -7.60 14.98
N TYR A 155 4.26 -7.05 16.18
CA TYR A 155 4.61 -5.65 16.42
C TYR A 155 5.91 -5.54 17.19
N TRP A 156 6.72 -4.57 16.81
CA TRP A 156 7.98 -4.25 17.43
C TRP A 156 8.09 -2.73 17.60
N SER A 157 8.57 -2.26 18.74
CA SER A 157 8.87 -0.85 18.94
C SER A 157 10.37 -0.62 18.98
N ILE A 158 10.81 0.44 18.30
CA ILE A 158 12.19 0.93 18.36
C ILE A 158 12.18 2.13 19.30
N ARG A 159 12.97 2.09 20.36
CA ARG A 159 13.09 3.15 21.35
C ARG A 159 14.53 3.60 21.50
N HIS A 160 14.72 4.92 21.43
CA HIS A 160 15.97 5.54 21.87
C HIS A 160 15.83 5.95 23.34
N ALA A 161 16.84 5.63 24.17
CA ALA A 161 16.99 6.30 25.44
C ALA A 161 17.48 7.73 25.18
N ILE A 162 16.99 8.72 25.96
CA ILE A 162 17.23 10.15 25.73
C ILE A 162 18.74 10.49 25.70
N ASP A 163 19.56 9.72 26.39
CA ASP A 163 21.01 9.95 26.51
C ASP A 163 21.86 8.77 25.97
N ALA A 164 21.30 7.89 25.16
CA ALA A 164 22.02 6.72 24.66
C ALA A 164 22.22 6.79 23.14
N GLU A 165 23.45 6.46 22.72
CA GLU A 165 23.80 6.29 21.30
C GLU A 165 23.16 5.03 20.69
N THR A 166 22.41 4.25 21.47
CA THR A 166 21.85 2.96 21.07
C THR A 166 20.31 2.98 21.06
N ALA A 167 19.72 2.32 20.08
CA ALA A 167 18.30 2.03 20.04
C ALA A 167 18.03 0.60 20.50
N THR A 168 16.93 0.39 21.21
CA THR A 168 16.45 -0.95 21.60
C THR A 168 15.23 -1.33 20.78
N ILE A 169 15.18 -2.59 20.33
CA ILE A 169 14.02 -3.18 19.67
C ILE A 169 13.32 -4.07 20.69
N GLN A 170 12.04 -3.81 20.93
CA GLN A 170 11.25 -4.54 21.90
C GLN A 170 9.95 -5.05 21.24
N ASN A 171 9.51 -6.23 21.65
CA ASN A 171 8.17 -6.69 21.27
C ASN A 171 7.12 -5.71 21.82
N TYR A 172 6.20 -5.31 20.97
CA TYR A 172 5.14 -4.36 21.29
C TYR A 172 3.78 -5.07 21.26
N ILE A 173 3.00 -4.92 22.32
CA ILE A 173 1.63 -5.45 22.38
C ILE A 173 0.69 -4.26 22.26
N PRO A 174 -0.08 -4.14 21.17
CA PRO A 174 -1.05 -3.07 21.01
C PRO A 174 -2.10 -3.04 22.12
N SER A 175 -2.62 -1.85 22.42
CA SER A 175 -3.57 -1.67 23.52
C SER A 175 -4.89 -2.42 23.34
N TRP A 176 -5.29 -2.65 22.11
CA TRP A 176 -6.50 -3.44 21.81
C TRP A 176 -6.34 -4.94 22.06
N GLU A 177 -5.14 -5.51 21.93
CA GLU A 177 -4.87 -6.90 22.28
C GLU A 177 -4.88 -7.11 23.80
N LYS A 178 -4.44 -6.11 24.58
CA LYS A 178 -4.45 -6.19 26.05
C LYS A 178 -5.86 -6.33 26.65
N LYS A 179 -6.89 -5.88 25.94
CA LYS A 179 -8.30 -5.98 26.38
C LYS A 179 -8.87 -7.38 26.24
N HIS A 180 -8.24 -8.28 25.47
CA HIS A 180 -8.70 -9.64 25.25
C HIS A 180 -7.93 -10.68 26.10
N ALA A 181 -6.91 -10.24 26.83
CA ALA A 181 -6.08 -11.10 27.70
C ALA A 181 -6.49 -11.05 29.20
N ALA A 182 -7.54 -10.31 29.53
CA ALA A 182 -8.19 -10.23 30.84
C ALA A 182 -9.59 -10.84 30.77
#